data_5115f508f92dbd8bb470f8e915b334df
#
_entry.id   5115f508f92dbd8bb470f8e915b334df
#
_cell.length_a   1.000
_cell.length_b   1.000
_cell.length_c   1.000
_cell.angle_alpha   90.00
_cell.angle_beta   90.00
_cell.angle_gamma   90.00
#
_symmetry.space_group_name_H-M   'P 1'
#
loop_
_entity.id
_entity.type
_entity.pdbx_description
1 polymer ?
#
loop_
_entity_poly.entity_id
_entity_poly.type
_entity_poly.pdbx_seq_one_letter_code
_entity_poly.pdbx_strand_id
1 'polypeptide(L)'
;MIERWQKDEVLSSLKCFRVVNLTGARQCGKTTLAGMLPLASTKRFTLDDEETRKAAKSDPYGFVDRADGETVVIDEIQKAPELLNAIKMRVDKNNAKGQYLLTGSANLHFVKAVTDSLAGRIGRVRLRTLALGEIRRGHGDFIERAFARDFPRDIPPLDKRGAIGLAARSGYPEAMEMDANARRKWFRTYLDDLLVKDMQDVTEIRKLDAMRAVAQWLLAYSSRFFEVSELATKSGIGKETVETYISALKALYLFDEVRPWTKGDYSKIGRRSKYFAADAGLVSNILGWTEDSIYMNDDRGGKIMENWVYQNLASLADRDPIYEISQYRDSNKREIDFIVERSDGVLLGVEVKAGSALGAEDFKHLKWFAKNLAKGEFTGIVLYSGEHTLRFGEGFYAVPLAALGT
;
A
#
# COMPACT_ATOMS: atom_id res chain seq x y z
N MET A 1 17.94 1.97 12.55
CA MET A 1 17.23 2.40 11.33
C MET A 1 16.84 1.14 10.57
N ILE A 2 15.62 1.06 10.02
CA ILE A 2 15.10 -0.12 9.30
C ILE A 2 15.41 0.04 7.81
N GLU A 3 16.01 -0.98 7.21
CA GLU A 3 16.24 -1.02 5.76
C GLU A 3 14.91 -1.24 5.04
N ARG A 4 14.72 -0.49 3.94
CA ARG A 4 13.47 -0.53 3.17
C ARG A 4 13.69 -1.34 1.89
N TRP A 5 12.81 -2.27 1.63
CA TRP A 5 12.90 -3.12 0.43
C TRP A 5 12.82 -2.34 -0.88
N GLN A 6 12.09 -1.23 -0.90
CA GLN A 6 11.97 -0.36 -2.08
C GLN A 6 13.25 0.40 -2.43
N LYS A 7 14.31 0.32 -1.62
CA LYS A 7 15.62 0.92 -1.93
C LYS A 7 16.16 0.46 -3.28
N ASP A 8 16.15 -0.84 -3.52
CA ASP A 8 16.69 -1.43 -4.75
C ASP A 8 15.83 -1.07 -5.95
N GLU A 9 14.51 -1.01 -5.78
CA GLU A 9 13.58 -0.58 -6.83
C GLU A 9 13.77 0.89 -7.20
N VAL A 10 14.01 1.79 -6.24
CA VAL A 10 14.35 3.19 -6.53
C VAL A 10 15.65 3.28 -7.31
N LEU A 11 16.68 2.54 -6.91
CA LEU A 11 17.98 2.53 -7.60
C LEU A 11 17.88 1.95 -9.01
N SER A 12 17.11 0.88 -9.20
CA SER A 12 16.80 0.29 -10.50
C SER A 12 16.04 1.28 -11.40
N SER A 13 14.99 1.90 -10.85
CA SER A 13 14.19 2.90 -11.56
C SER A 13 15.02 4.10 -11.99
N LEU A 14 15.98 4.59 -11.18
CA LEU A 14 16.89 5.68 -11.54
C LEU A 14 17.82 5.32 -12.72
N LYS A 15 18.14 4.04 -12.92
CA LYS A 15 18.90 3.57 -14.10
C LYS A 15 18.03 3.52 -15.36
N CYS A 16 16.72 3.36 -15.23
CA CYS A 16 15.78 3.19 -16.34
C CYS A 16 15.11 4.50 -16.78
N PHE A 17 14.77 5.38 -15.83
CA PHE A 17 14.00 6.60 -16.07
C PHE A 17 14.83 7.86 -15.86
N ARG A 18 14.44 8.94 -16.56
CA ARG A 18 15.06 10.27 -16.37
C ARG A 18 14.67 10.90 -15.05
N VAL A 19 13.45 10.64 -14.63
CA VAL A 19 12.83 11.11 -13.38
C VAL A 19 12.27 9.90 -12.64
N VAL A 20 12.46 9.82 -11.33
CA VAL A 20 11.79 8.83 -10.47
C VAL A 20 10.96 9.57 -9.44
N ASN A 21 9.72 9.14 -9.26
CA ASN A 21 8.82 9.66 -8.23
C ASN A 21 8.60 8.61 -7.14
N LEU A 22 9.14 8.85 -5.96
CA LEU A 22 8.94 8.06 -4.76
C LEU A 22 7.71 8.57 -4.03
N THR A 23 6.62 7.81 -4.13
CA THR A 23 5.30 8.15 -3.58
C THR A 23 4.94 7.29 -2.38
N GLY A 24 3.93 7.67 -1.64
CA GLY A 24 3.40 6.89 -0.51
C GLY A 24 2.80 7.78 0.58
N ALA A 25 2.16 7.16 1.56
CA ALA A 25 1.51 7.87 2.65
C ALA A 25 2.45 8.87 3.34
N ARG A 26 1.88 9.94 3.89
CA ARG A 26 2.65 10.85 4.75
C ARG A 26 3.29 10.06 5.90
N GLN A 27 4.52 10.40 6.29
CA GLN A 27 5.28 9.78 7.39
C GLN A 27 5.59 8.27 7.24
N CYS A 28 5.45 7.67 6.05
CA CYS A 28 5.90 6.30 5.79
C CYS A 28 7.43 6.15 5.60
N GLY A 29 8.19 7.27 5.58
CA GLY A 29 9.66 7.28 5.52
C GLY A 29 10.26 7.61 4.16
N LYS A 30 9.56 8.29 3.25
CA LYS A 30 10.05 8.66 1.90
C LYS A 30 11.31 9.52 1.95
N THR A 31 11.28 10.63 2.69
CA THR A 31 12.43 11.53 2.88
C THR A 31 13.63 10.80 3.47
N THR A 32 13.38 9.91 4.45
CA THR A 32 14.43 9.08 5.06
C THR A 32 15.04 8.13 4.04
N LEU A 33 14.22 7.41 3.27
CA LEU A 33 14.71 6.52 2.21
C LEU A 33 15.50 7.28 1.16
N ALA A 34 14.96 8.39 0.64
CA ALA A 34 15.67 9.23 -0.32
C ALA A 34 17.02 9.72 0.22
N GLY A 35 17.07 10.03 1.56
CA GLY A 35 18.29 10.43 2.27
C GLY A 35 19.36 9.35 2.35
N MET A 36 18.96 8.08 2.37
CA MET A 36 19.85 6.92 2.55
C MET A 36 20.35 6.30 1.25
N LEU A 37 19.84 6.73 0.10
CA LEU A 37 20.25 6.15 -1.19
C LEU A 37 21.73 6.43 -1.44
N PRO A 38 22.53 5.43 -1.84
CA PRO A 38 23.96 5.54 -2.13
C PRO A 38 24.18 6.17 -3.53
N LEU A 39 23.73 7.40 -3.71
CA LEU A 39 23.91 8.14 -4.95
C LEU A 39 25.27 8.85 -4.93
N ALA A 40 26.03 8.71 -6.01
CA ALA A 40 27.43 9.15 -6.08
C ALA A 40 27.58 10.68 -5.92
N SER A 41 26.61 11.44 -6.46
CA SER A 41 26.54 12.90 -6.29
C SER A 41 25.07 13.32 -6.27
N THR A 42 24.70 14.13 -5.28
CA THR A 42 23.30 14.56 -5.11
C THR A 42 23.20 16.00 -4.62
N LYS A 43 22.29 16.73 -5.23
CA LYS A 43 21.75 17.98 -4.65
C LYS A 43 20.37 17.70 -4.06
N ARG A 44 20.11 18.17 -2.85
CA ARG A 44 18.86 17.90 -2.12
C ARG A 44 18.17 19.21 -1.77
N PHE A 45 16.88 19.26 -2.09
CA PHE A 45 16.01 20.39 -1.80
C PHE A 45 14.74 19.86 -1.14
N THR A 46 14.28 20.53 -0.09
CA THR A 46 12.94 20.28 0.46
C THR A 46 12.06 21.52 0.23
N LEU A 47 10.89 21.29 -0.32
CA LEU A 47 9.90 22.35 -0.51
C LEU A 47 9.07 22.60 0.76
N ASP A 48 9.38 21.92 1.87
CA ASP A 48 8.93 22.29 3.21
C ASP A 48 9.58 23.60 3.66
N ASP A 49 10.84 23.81 3.29
CA ASP A 49 11.52 25.09 3.51
C ASP A 49 10.88 26.19 2.67
N GLU A 50 10.49 27.27 3.34
CA GLU A 50 9.75 28.37 2.70
C GLU A 50 10.60 29.14 1.69
N GLU A 51 11.88 29.35 1.99
CA GLU A 51 12.80 30.07 1.09
C GLU A 51 13.07 29.27 -0.18
N THR A 52 13.36 27.97 -0.02
CA THR A 52 13.53 27.04 -1.14
C THR A 52 12.27 26.99 -2.00
N ARG A 53 11.10 26.91 -1.37
CA ARG A 53 9.82 26.88 -2.09
C ARG A 53 9.53 28.19 -2.84
N LYS A 54 9.82 29.36 -2.24
CA LYS A 54 9.69 30.66 -2.91
C LYS A 54 10.64 30.75 -4.11
N ALA A 55 11.90 30.33 -3.96
CA ALA A 55 12.87 30.32 -5.05
C ALA A 55 12.41 29.41 -6.19
N ALA A 56 11.93 28.19 -5.86
CA ALA A 56 11.41 27.23 -6.84
C ALA A 56 10.19 27.77 -7.62
N LYS A 57 9.32 28.54 -6.98
CA LYS A 57 8.13 29.13 -7.61
C LYS A 57 8.46 30.39 -8.43
N SER A 58 9.43 31.21 -8.00
CA SER A 58 9.79 32.42 -8.69
C SER A 58 10.57 32.17 -9.99
N ASP A 59 11.43 31.16 -10.01
CA ASP A 59 12.19 30.76 -11.20
C ASP A 59 12.29 29.22 -11.28
N PRO A 60 11.23 28.54 -11.73
CA PRO A 60 11.23 27.08 -11.84
C PRO A 60 12.33 26.55 -12.77
N TYR A 61 12.63 27.25 -13.84
CA TYR A 61 13.63 26.83 -14.83
C TYR A 61 15.06 26.94 -14.29
N GLY A 62 15.42 28.08 -13.73
CA GLY A 62 16.72 28.26 -13.08
C GLY A 62 16.91 27.35 -11.86
N PHE A 63 15.81 27.02 -11.16
CA PHE A 63 15.86 26.09 -10.04
C PHE A 63 16.24 24.66 -10.48
N VAL A 64 15.65 24.13 -11.57
CA VAL A 64 15.95 22.79 -12.07
C VAL A 64 17.28 22.70 -12.83
N ASP A 65 17.79 23.80 -13.39
CA ASP A 65 19.07 23.82 -14.10
C ASP A 65 20.29 23.61 -13.19
N ARG A 66 20.10 23.57 -11.88
CA ARG A 66 21.16 23.28 -10.89
C ARG A 66 21.67 21.84 -10.92
N ALA A 67 21.10 20.98 -11.79
CA ALA A 67 21.47 19.56 -11.95
C ALA A 67 22.65 19.36 -12.93
N ASP A 68 23.83 19.82 -12.61
CA ASP A 68 25.02 19.66 -13.46
C ASP A 68 25.64 18.26 -13.36
N GLY A 69 24.96 17.25 -13.95
CA GLY A 69 25.43 15.85 -13.97
C GLY A 69 25.17 15.08 -12.68
N GLU A 70 24.51 15.70 -11.70
CA GLU A 70 24.15 15.09 -10.41
C GLU A 70 22.67 14.69 -10.38
N THR A 71 22.30 13.73 -9.54
CA THR A 71 20.89 13.46 -9.24
C THR A 71 20.33 14.54 -8.31
N VAL A 72 19.30 15.25 -8.75
CA VAL A 72 18.59 16.23 -7.91
C VAL A 72 17.44 15.54 -7.18
N VAL A 73 17.47 15.58 -5.86
CA VAL A 73 16.40 15.12 -4.99
C VAL A 73 15.54 16.30 -4.58
N ILE A 74 14.24 16.27 -4.92
CA ILE A 74 13.27 17.30 -4.56
C ILE A 74 12.18 16.68 -3.71
N ASP A 75 12.16 17.04 -2.43
CA ASP A 75 11.20 16.54 -1.45
C ASP A 75 9.94 17.42 -1.43
N GLU A 76 8.76 16.79 -1.28
CA GLU A 76 7.42 17.40 -1.25
C GLU A 76 7.08 18.20 -2.52
N ILE A 77 7.34 17.60 -3.69
CA ILE A 77 7.20 18.23 -5.02
C ILE A 77 5.79 18.83 -5.27
N GLN A 78 4.73 18.31 -4.62
CA GLN A 78 3.37 18.84 -4.74
C GLN A 78 3.22 20.27 -4.24
N LYS A 79 4.18 20.79 -3.43
CA LYS A 79 4.18 22.19 -2.93
C LYS A 79 4.63 23.22 -3.96
N ALA A 80 5.26 22.76 -5.07
CA ALA A 80 5.62 23.59 -6.22
C ALA A 80 5.43 22.80 -7.53
N PRO A 81 4.19 22.53 -7.93
CA PRO A 81 3.89 21.72 -9.11
C PRO A 81 4.40 22.34 -10.42
N GLU A 82 4.69 23.62 -10.43
CA GLU A 82 5.29 24.37 -11.54
C GLU A 82 6.64 23.78 -11.97
N LEU A 83 7.39 23.21 -11.03
CA LEU A 83 8.67 22.53 -11.30
C LEU A 83 8.54 21.36 -12.28
N LEU A 84 7.40 20.71 -12.33
CA LEU A 84 7.20 19.51 -13.19
C LEU A 84 7.31 19.86 -14.68
N ASN A 85 6.83 21.06 -15.08
CA ASN A 85 7.00 21.53 -16.46
C ASN A 85 8.46 21.91 -16.75
N ALA A 86 9.15 22.53 -15.81
CA ALA A 86 10.56 22.85 -15.95
C ALA A 86 11.43 21.59 -16.02
N ILE A 87 11.16 20.60 -15.15
CA ILE A 87 11.81 19.27 -15.18
C ILE A 87 11.57 18.59 -16.54
N LYS A 88 10.33 18.60 -17.06
CA LYS A 88 10.03 18.05 -18.38
C LYS A 88 10.90 18.67 -19.45
N MET A 89 10.95 19.99 -19.55
CA MET A 89 11.76 20.67 -20.55
C MET A 89 13.25 20.34 -20.43
N ARG A 90 13.75 20.19 -19.21
CA ARG A 90 15.14 19.82 -18.93
C ARG A 90 15.45 18.40 -19.40
N VAL A 91 14.61 17.41 -19.00
CA VAL A 91 14.83 16.01 -19.36
C VAL A 91 14.52 15.70 -20.83
N ASP A 92 13.83 16.59 -21.55
CA ASP A 92 13.65 16.49 -23.00
C ASP A 92 14.88 16.97 -23.77
N LYS A 93 15.65 17.89 -23.22
CA LYS A 93 16.94 18.33 -23.77
C LYS A 93 18.07 17.34 -23.45
N ASN A 94 18.01 16.67 -22.32
CA ASN A 94 19.02 15.72 -21.87
C ASN A 94 18.38 14.36 -21.55
N ASN A 95 18.70 13.34 -22.32
CA ASN A 95 18.14 11.98 -22.19
C ASN A 95 18.82 11.13 -21.10
N ALA A 96 19.79 11.66 -20.34
CA ALA A 96 20.43 10.94 -19.24
C ALA A 96 19.39 10.41 -18.24
N LYS A 97 19.68 9.25 -17.67
CA LYS A 97 18.84 8.62 -16.65
C LYS A 97 19.20 9.14 -15.26
N GLY A 98 18.28 9.01 -14.31
CA GLY A 98 18.52 9.35 -12.92
C GLY A 98 18.74 10.83 -12.62
N GLN A 99 18.23 11.74 -13.45
CA GLN A 99 18.44 13.17 -13.24
C GLN A 99 17.69 13.72 -12.01
N TYR A 100 16.46 13.21 -11.77
CA TYR A 100 15.63 13.69 -10.68
C TYR A 100 15.03 12.53 -9.89
N LEU A 101 15.09 12.64 -8.56
CA LEU A 101 14.30 11.86 -7.61
C LEU A 101 13.34 12.81 -6.89
N LEU A 102 12.06 12.64 -7.18
CA LEU A 102 11.00 13.44 -6.56
C LEU A 102 10.36 12.63 -5.44
N THR A 103 10.00 13.28 -4.35
CA THR A 103 9.16 12.67 -3.31
C THR A 103 7.87 13.46 -3.13
N GLY A 104 6.80 12.79 -2.70
CA GLY A 104 5.53 13.44 -2.42
C GLY A 104 4.55 12.55 -1.65
N SER A 105 3.77 13.17 -0.77
CA SER A 105 2.75 12.50 0.05
C SER A 105 1.40 12.34 -0.67
N ALA A 106 1.17 13.06 -1.76
CA ALA A 106 0.00 12.90 -2.61
C ALA A 106 0.35 12.21 -3.92
N ASN A 107 -0.59 11.46 -4.45
CA ASN A 107 -0.44 10.88 -5.78
C ASN A 107 -0.52 11.99 -6.83
N LEU A 108 0.60 12.32 -7.45
CA LEU A 108 0.72 13.37 -8.45
C LEU A 108 -0.25 13.20 -9.64
N HIS A 109 -0.82 12.02 -9.87
CA HIS A 109 -1.86 11.83 -10.91
C HIS A 109 -3.13 12.64 -10.65
N PHE A 110 -3.43 12.97 -9.39
CA PHE A 110 -4.58 13.79 -9.05
C PHE A 110 -4.29 15.28 -9.17
N VAL A 111 -3.02 15.66 -9.28
CA VAL A 111 -2.62 17.04 -9.63
C VAL A 111 -2.71 17.16 -11.15
N LYS A 112 -3.78 17.75 -11.67
CA LYS A 112 -4.09 17.87 -13.12
C LYS A 112 -2.91 18.36 -13.98
N ALA A 113 -2.01 19.17 -13.42
CA ALA A 113 -0.83 19.69 -14.11
C ALA A 113 0.27 18.62 -14.40
N VAL A 114 0.21 17.45 -13.77
CA VAL A 114 1.32 16.46 -13.78
C VAL A 114 1.11 15.33 -14.78
N THR A 115 -0.15 14.92 -15.00
CA THR A 115 -0.49 13.75 -15.81
C THR A 115 0.02 13.86 -17.25
N ASP A 116 0.03 15.06 -17.82
CA ASP A 116 0.40 15.27 -19.22
C ASP A 116 1.88 15.63 -19.41
N SER A 117 2.58 16.11 -18.36
CA SER A 117 3.90 16.69 -18.54
C SER A 117 5.04 15.66 -18.57
N LEU A 118 5.00 14.59 -17.77
CA LEU A 118 6.11 13.63 -17.63
C LEU A 118 5.81 12.21 -18.14
N ALA A 119 4.73 12.02 -18.91
CA ALA A 119 4.38 10.71 -19.48
C ALA A 119 5.57 10.11 -20.27
N GLY A 120 5.91 8.84 -20.02
CA GLY A 120 7.02 8.12 -20.62
C GLY A 120 8.43 8.52 -20.13
N ARG A 121 8.54 9.47 -19.20
CA ARG A 121 9.84 9.97 -18.68
C ARG A 121 10.04 9.66 -17.20
N ILE A 122 8.93 9.34 -16.50
CA ILE A 122 8.90 9.16 -15.06
C ILE A 122 8.65 7.71 -14.67
N GLY A 123 9.57 7.14 -13.88
CA GLY A 123 9.36 5.90 -13.12
C GLY A 123 8.67 6.22 -11.79
N ARG A 124 7.89 5.27 -11.29
CA ARG A 124 7.15 5.43 -10.04
C ARG A 124 7.48 4.29 -9.11
N VAL A 125 7.86 4.65 -7.90
CA VAL A 125 8.08 3.70 -6.81
C VAL A 125 7.17 4.08 -5.66
N ARG A 126 6.43 3.12 -5.15
CA ARG A 126 5.56 3.32 -4.01
C ARG A 126 6.21 2.79 -2.74
N LEU A 127 6.34 3.65 -1.73
CA LEU A 127 6.77 3.29 -0.40
C LEU A 127 5.54 3.14 0.50
N ARG A 128 5.33 1.93 1.01
CA ARG A 128 4.28 1.64 1.99
C ARG A 128 4.78 1.85 3.42
N THR A 129 3.91 1.73 4.40
CA THR A 129 4.29 1.55 5.80
C THR A 129 5.12 0.27 5.94
N LEU A 130 5.88 0.12 7.03
CA LEU A 130 6.76 -1.02 7.23
C LEU A 130 6.00 -2.35 7.17
N ALA A 131 6.52 -3.28 6.40
CA ALA A 131 6.09 -4.67 6.39
C ALA A 131 6.75 -5.46 7.52
N LEU A 132 6.15 -6.60 7.89
CA LEU A 132 6.72 -7.47 8.94
C LEU A 132 8.15 -7.89 8.63
N GLY A 133 8.44 -8.22 7.38
CA GLY A 133 9.78 -8.63 6.98
C GLY A 133 10.80 -7.49 7.06
N GLU A 134 10.44 -6.25 6.74
CA GLU A 134 11.33 -5.10 6.93
C GLU A 134 11.65 -4.91 8.43
N ILE A 135 10.63 -5.05 9.31
CA ILE A 135 10.80 -4.96 10.77
C ILE A 135 11.71 -6.08 11.29
N ARG A 136 11.55 -7.30 10.77
CA ARG A 136 12.32 -8.49 11.15
C ARG A 136 13.62 -8.67 10.39
N ARG A 137 13.94 -7.79 9.43
CA ARG A 137 15.11 -7.86 8.55
C ARG A 137 15.12 -9.13 7.68
N GLY A 138 13.95 -9.57 7.24
CA GLY A 138 13.75 -10.65 6.28
C GLY A 138 14.08 -10.23 4.85
N HIS A 139 14.23 -11.21 3.98
CA HIS A 139 14.62 -10.99 2.57
C HIS A 139 13.51 -10.41 1.71
N GLY A 140 12.24 -10.58 2.13
CA GLY A 140 11.08 -10.09 1.39
C GLY A 140 10.83 -10.90 0.11
N ASP A 141 11.02 -12.20 0.16
CA ASP A 141 10.86 -13.14 -0.95
C ASP A 141 9.65 -14.08 -0.79
N PHE A 142 8.74 -13.74 0.13
CA PHE A 142 7.59 -14.60 0.43
C PHE A 142 6.72 -14.93 -0.78
N ILE A 143 6.46 -13.98 -1.67
CA ILE A 143 5.62 -14.21 -2.86
C ILE A 143 6.32 -15.19 -3.81
N GLU A 144 7.60 -14.98 -4.10
CA GLU A 144 8.43 -15.84 -4.95
C GLU A 144 8.47 -17.28 -4.38
N ARG A 145 8.72 -17.40 -3.09
CA ARG A 145 8.76 -18.70 -2.39
C ARG A 145 7.41 -19.40 -2.39
N ALA A 146 6.31 -18.63 -2.23
CA ALA A 146 4.97 -19.19 -2.31
C ALA A 146 4.65 -19.75 -3.70
N PHE A 147 5.07 -19.08 -4.78
CA PHE A 147 4.97 -19.61 -6.14
C PHE A 147 5.85 -20.85 -6.33
N ALA A 148 7.06 -20.86 -5.78
CA ALA A 148 7.97 -22.02 -5.83
C ALA A 148 7.55 -23.17 -4.89
N ARG A 149 6.55 -22.97 -4.03
CA ARG A 149 6.11 -23.91 -2.96
C ARG A 149 7.24 -24.25 -1.98
N ASP A 150 8.17 -23.30 -1.82
CA ASP A 150 9.32 -23.38 -0.91
C ASP A 150 9.07 -22.55 0.35
N PHE A 151 8.43 -23.14 1.34
CA PHE A 151 8.13 -22.48 2.59
C PHE A 151 9.21 -22.76 3.64
N PRO A 152 9.65 -21.72 4.41
CA PRO A 152 10.66 -21.92 5.45
C PRO A 152 10.13 -22.87 6.52
N ARG A 153 11.03 -23.73 7.04
CA ARG A 153 10.72 -24.71 8.10
C ARG A 153 10.87 -24.13 9.50
N ASP A 154 11.88 -23.30 9.67
CA ASP A 154 12.23 -22.70 10.96
C ASP A 154 11.81 -21.23 10.95
N ILE A 155 10.57 -20.96 11.32
CA ILE A 155 10.01 -19.61 11.41
C ILE A 155 9.76 -19.31 12.88
N PRO A 156 10.23 -18.16 13.42
CA PRO A 156 9.88 -17.76 14.77
C PRO A 156 8.35 -17.77 14.97
N PRO A 157 7.83 -18.45 16.01
CA PRO A 157 6.40 -18.59 16.20
C PRO A 157 5.71 -17.21 16.35
N LEU A 158 4.53 -17.09 15.79
CA LEU A 158 3.70 -15.91 15.88
C LEU A 158 2.24 -16.35 16.07
N ASP A 159 1.81 -16.40 17.31
CA ASP A 159 0.44 -16.77 17.66
C ASP A 159 -0.56 -15.65 17.31
N LYS A 160 -1.85 -15.93 17.46
CA LYS A 160 -2.94 -14.98 17.18
C LYS A 160 -2.77 -13.66 17.94
N ARG A 161 -2.37 -13.72 19.23
CA ARG A 161 -2.22 -12.51 20.06
C ARG A 161 -1.02 -11.68 19.61
N GLY A 162 0.10 -12.29 19.34
CA GLY A 162 1.30 -11.65 18.82
C GLY A 162 1.06 -11.01 17.45
N ALA A 163 0.37 -11.70 16.54
CA ALA A 163 0.02 -11.17 15.23
C ALA A 163 -0.92 -9.94 15.33
N ILE A 164 -1.94 -10.01 16.18
CA ILE A 164 -2.82 -8.86 16.47
C ILE A 164 -2.02 -7.70 17.07
N GLY A 165 -1.11 -7.96 18.01
CA GLY A 165 -0.26 -6.95 18.62
C GLY A 165 0.63 -6.23 17.59
N LEU A 166 1.24 -6.97 16.66
CA LEU A 166 2.03 -6.40 15.56
C LEU A 166 1.16 -5.58 14.61
N ALA A 167 0.01 -6.11 14.20
CA ALA A 167 -0.93 -5.43 13.32
C ALA A 167 -1.47 -4.12 13.95
N ALA A 168 -1.86 -4.14 15.23
CA ALA A 168 -2.37 -2.99 15.95
C ALA A 168 -1.30 -1.94 16.25
N ARG A 169 -0.01 -2.37 16.36
CA ARG A 169 1.13 -1.47 16.57
C ARG A 169 1.40 -0.58 15.36
N SER A 170 1.02 -1.03 14.15
CA SER A 170 1.24 -0.29 12.90
C SER A 170 2.63 -0.46 12.27
N GLY A 171 2.71 -0.19 10.96
CA GLY A 171 3.95 -0.08 10.21
C GLY A 171 4.42 1.37 9.98
N TYR A 172 3.75 2.38 10.52
CA TYR A 172 4.27 3.75 10.50
C TYR A 172 5.48 3.86 11.44
N PRO A 173 6.68 4.23 10.94
CA PRO A 173 7.91 4.16 11.74
C PRO A 173 7.82 4.88 13.09
N GLU A 174 7.25 6.08 13.11
CA GLU A 174 7.11 6.87 14.33
C GLU A 174 6.07 6.27 15.28
N ALA A 175 4.90 5.87 14.76
CA ALA A 175 3.81 5.32 15.57
C ALA A 175 4.18 3.96 16.19
N MET A 176 5.02 3.18 15.54
CA MET A 176 5.47 1.86 15.99
C MET A 176 6.24 1.93 17.32
N GLU A 177 6.99 3.00 17.55
CA GLU A 177 7.79 3.21 18.76
C GLU A 177 6.97 3.71 19.98
N MET A 178 5.73 4.12 19.75
CA MET A 178 4.87 4.72 20.77
C MET A 178 4.14 3.67 21.61
N ASP A 179 3.85 4.03 22.87
CA ASP A 179 2.85 3.30 23.65
C ASP A 179 1.44 3.41 23.05
N ALA A 180 0.51 2.57 23.48
CA ALA A 180 -0.83 2.48 22.91
C ALA A 180 -1.64 3.80 23.02
N ASN A 181 -1.47 4.58 24.10
CA ASN A 181 -2.20 5.84 24.28
C ASN A 181 -1.61 6.96 23.41
N ALA A 182 -0.29 7.08 23.37
CA ALA A 182 0.42 8.03 22.51
C ALA A 182 0.12 7.75 21.03
N ARG A 183 0.18 6.48 20.62
CA ARG A 183 -0.12 6.04 19.25
C ARG A 183 -1.55 6.39 18.83
N ARG A 184 -2.53 6.18 19.71
CA ARG A 184 -3.93 6.55 19.44
C ARG A 184 -4.11 8.05 19.26
N LYS A 185 -3.44 8.88 20.08
CA LYS A 185 -3.43 10.34 19.92
C LYS A 185 -2.78 10.73 18.62
N TRP A 186 -1.64 10.14 18.31
CA TRP A 186 -0.88 10.39 17.08
C TRP A 186 -1.72 10.11 15.83
N PHE A 187 -2.40 8.96 15.74
CA PHE A 187 -3.26 8.64 14.60
C PHE A 187 -4.45 9.57 14.43
N ARG A 188 -5.04 10.02 15.54
CA ARG A 188 -6.13 11.03 15.46
C ARG A 188 -5.63 12.34 14.87
N THR A 189 -4.50 12.86 15.36
CA THR A 189 -3.87 14.07 14.83
C THR A 189 -3.43 13.87 13.37
N TYR A 190 -2.84 12.71 13.07
CA TYR A 190 -2.42 12.35 11.71
C TYR A 190 -3.59 12.37 10.71
N LEU A 191 -4.72 11.76 11.05
CA LEU A 191 -5.91 11.76 10.19
C LEU A 191 -6.48 13.18 10.04
N ASP A 192 -6.56 13.95 11.11
CA ASP A 192 -7.05 15.32 11.08
C ASP A 192 -6.14 16.22 10.21
N ASP A 193 -4.83 16.12 10.36
CA ASP A 193 -3.87 16.86 9.53
C ASP A 193 -3.96 16.50 8.04
N LEU A 194 -4.10 15.21 7.71
CA LEU A 194 -4.31 14.77 6.33
C LEU A 194 -5.59 15.35 5.74
N LEU A 195 -6.70 15.27 6.46
CA LEU A 195 -8.00 15.75 5.98
C LEU A 195 -8.07 17.28 5.87
N VAL A 196 -7.34 18.03 6.70
CA VAL A 196 -7.38 19.49 6.69
C VAL A 196 -6.34 20.07 5.74
N LYS A 197 -5.11 19.54 5.74
CA LYS A 197 -3.99 20.14 5.01
C LYS A 197 -3.76 19.51 3.64
N ASP A 198 -3.61 18.19 3.59
CA ASP A 198 -3.17 17.50 2.37
C ASP A 198 -4.31 17.31 1.37
N MET A 199 -5.57 17.31 1.85
CA MET A 199 -6.73 17.19 0.96
C MET A 199 -6.95 18.43 0.11
N GLN A 200 -6.55 19.62 0.57
CA GLN A 200 -6.66 20.85 -0.22
C GLN A 200 -5.83 20.79 -1.52
N ASP A 201 -4.73 19.98 -1.49
CA ASP A 201 -3.90 19.74 -2.67
C ASP A 201 -4.56 18.78 -3.69
N VAL A 202 -5.57 18.02 -3.26
CA VAL A 202 -6.20 16.96 -4.07
C VAL A 202 -7.59 17.33 -4.58
N THR A 203 -8.41 17.98 -3.74
CA THR A 203 -9.80 18.33 -4.08
C THR A 203 -10.34 19.48 -3.23
N GLU A 204 -11.33 20.21 -3.77
CA GLU A 204 -12.10 21.18 -2.99
C GLU A 204 -13.03 20.46 -2.00
N ILE A 205 -12.74 20.57 -0.71
CA ILE A 205 -13.59 20.02 0.33
C ILE A 205 -14.61 21.05 0.77
N ARG A 206 -15.88 20.77 0.55
CA ARG A 206 -17.00 21.62 1.01
C ARG A 206 -17.51 21.23 2.39
N LYS A 207 -17.29 19.98 2.85
CA LYS A 207 -17.81 19.43 4.12
C LYS A 207 -16.77 18.50 4.77
N LEU A 208 -15.88 19.07 5.57
CA LEU A 208 -14.80 18.33 6.25
C LEU A 208 -15.34 17.23 7.18
N ASP A 209 -16.42 17.51 7.93
CA ASP A 209 -17.02 16.53 8.85
C ASP A 209 -17.58 15.31 8.11
N ALA A 210 -18.22 15.53 6.94
CA ALA A 210 -18.70 14.43 6.12
C ALA A 210 -17.55 13.59 5.57
N MET A 211 -16.44 14.22 5.20
CA MET A 211 -15.26 13.51 4.76
C MET A 211 -14.62 12.68 5.87
N ARG A 212 -14.54 13.24 7.08
CA ARG A 212 -14.07 12.49 8.27
C ARG A 212 -14.95 11.28 8.51
N ALA A 213 -16.27 11.44 8.43
CA ALA A 213 -17.22 10.33 8.57
C ALA A 213 -17.00 9.25 7.49
N VAL A 214 -16.79 9.63 6.24
CA VAL A 214 -16.45 8.70 5.14
C VAL A 214 -15.15 7.96 5.43
N ALA A 215 -14.10 8.64 5.88
CA ALA A 215 -12.81 8.01 6.22
C ALA A 215 -12.97 7.00 7.37
N GLN A 216 -13.66 7.38 8.45
CA GLN A 216 -13.91 6.48 9.58
C GLN A 216 -14.75 5.26 9.18
N TRP A 217 -15.74 5.47 8.33
CA TRP A 217 -16.57 4.39 7.82
C TRP A 217 -15.77 3.41 6.94
N LEU A 218 -14.93 3.92 6.04
CA LEU A 218 -14.03 3.09 5.24
C LEU A 218 -13.07 2.28 6.10
N LEU A 219 -12.54 2.86 7.19
CA LEU A 219 -11.72 2.12 8.15
C LEU A 219 -12.51 0.98 8.81
N ALA A 220 -13.75 1.25 9.23
CA ALA A 220 -14.62 0.23 9.84
C ALA A 220 -14.99 -0.90 8.87
N TYR A 221 -15.07 -0.61 7.57
CA TYR A 221 -15.35 -1.56 6.49
C TYR A 221 -14.09 -2.03 5.74
N SER A 222 -12.90 -1.72 6.24
CA SER A 222 -11.68 -2.26 5.65
C SER A 222 -11.75 -3.78 5.55
N SER A 223 -11.34 -4.34 4.42
CA SER A 223 -11.45 -5.76 4.08
C SER A 223 -12.89 -6.30 3.86
N ARG A 224 -13.90 -5.47 3.85
CA ARG A 224 -15.29 -5.90 3.61
C ARG A 224 -15.84 -5.31 2.31
N PHE A 225 -16.79 -6.01 1.73
CA PHE A 225 -17.60 -5.48 0.63
C PHE A 225 -18.65 -4.53 1.17
N PHE A 226 -18.85 -3.42 0.50
CA PHE A 226 -19.91 -2.46 0.79
C PHE A 226 -20.46 -1.80 -0.48
N GLU A 227 -21.60 -1.14 -0.34
CA GLU A 227 -22.19 -0.33 -1.38
C GLU A 227 -21.93 1.16 -1.09
N VAL A 228 -21.47 1.90 -2.09
CA VAL A 228 -21.26 3.36 -1.97
C VAL A 228 -22.58 4.08 -1.65
N SER A 229 -23.71 3.57 -2.16
CA SER A 229 -25.04 4.09 -1.85
C SER A 229 -25.42 3.96 -0.37
N GLU A 230 -25.00 2.87 0.29
CA GLU A 230 -25.19 2.70 1.74
C GLU A 230 -24.40 3.73 2.53
N LEU A 231 -23.15 3.96 2.13
CA LEU A 231 -22.31 4.99 2.74
C LEU A 231 -22.87 6.40 2.52
N ALA A 232 -23.38 6.68 1.32
CA ALA A 232 -24.03 7.95 1.00
C ALA A 232 -25.23 8.22 1.92
N THR A 233 -26.10 7.21 2.08
CA THR A 233 -27.25 7.29 2.98
C THR A 233 -26.85 7.54 4.42
N LYS A 234 -25.86 6.80 4.94
CA LYS A 234 -25.39 6.92 6.33
C LYS A 234 -24.66 8.23 6.63
N SER A 235 -23.95 8.78 5.66
CA SER A 235 -23.22 10.04 5.79
C SER A 235 -24.03 11.29 5.48
N GLY A 236 -25.24 11.14 4.93
CA GLY A 236 -26.10 12.25 4.58
C GLY A 236 -25.58 13.12 3.42
N ILE A 237 -24.74 12.55 2.55
CA ILE A 237 -24.18 13.23 1.37
C ILE A 237 -24.47 12.44 0.08
N GLY A 238 -24.43 13.14 -1.06
CA GLY A 238 -24.68 12.51 -2.36
C GLY A 238 -23.65 11.45 -2.72
N LYS A 239 -24.05 10.43 -3.49
CA LYS A 239 -23.19 9.32 -3.92
C LYS A 239 -21.92 9.82 -4.65
N GLU A 240 -22.06 10.77 -5.57
CA GLU A 240 -20.93 11.35 -6.31
C GLU A 240 -19.89 12.02 -5.37
N THR A 241 -20.37 12.68 -4.32
CA THR A 241 -19.48 13.28 -3.29
C THR A 241 -18.74 12.21 -2.51
N VAL A 242 -19.41 11.09 -2.17
CA VAL A 242 -18.76 9.95 -1.51
C VAL A 242 -17.69 9.34 -2.42
N GLU A 243 -17.97 9.13 -3.70
CA GLU A 243 -17.01 8.60 -4.69
C GLU A 243 -15.79 9.53 -4.83
N THR A 244 -16.04 10.87 -4.86
CA THR A 244 -14.97 11.87 -4.84
C THR A 244 -14.10 11.77 -3.59
N TYR A 245 -14.72 11.63 -2.41
CA TYR A 245 -13.98 11.51 -1.16
C TYR A 245 -13.19 10.20 -1.05
N ILE A 246 -13.76 9.07 -1.52
CA ILE A 246 -13.04 7.80 -1.62
C ILE A 246 -11.83 7.95 -2.54
N SER A 247 -12.00 8.59 -3.70
CA SER A 247 -10.92 8.81 -4.66
C SER A 247 -9.81 9.68 -4.07
N ALA A 248 -10.18 10.71 -3.33
CA ALA A 248 -9.22 11.59 -2.66
C ALA A 248 -8.47 10.88 -1.51
N LEU A 249 -9.16 10.06 -0.69
CA LEU A 249 -8.51 9.24 0.35
C LEU A 249 -7.53 8.21 -0.25
N LYS A 250 -7.85 7.65 -1.42
CA LYS A 250 -6.92 6.79 -2.19
C LYS A 250 -5.72 7.60 -2.69
N ALA A 251 -5.93 8.83 -3.15
CA ALA A 251 -4.87 9.73 -3.60
C ALA A 251 -3.86 10.08 -2.50
N LEU A 252 -4.32 10.12 -1.25
CA LEU A 252 -3.48 10.31 -0.05
C LEU A 252 -2.87 9.00 0.47
N TYR A 253 -3.03 7.89 -0.26
CA TYR A 253 -2.52 6.58 0.15
C TYR A 253 -3.05 6.09 1.52
N LEU A 254 -4.26 6.52 1.93
CA LEU A 254 -4.91 6.01 3.14
C LEU A 254 -5.63 4.69 2.91
N PHE A 255 -6.08 4.47 1.66
CA PHE A 255 -6.78 3.27 1.24
C PHE A 255 -6.31 2.79 -0.11
N ASP A 256 -6.29 1.49 -0.26
CA ASP A 256 -6.14 0.81 -1.54
C ASP A 256 -7.44 0.14 -1.96
N GLU A 257 -7.67 0.11 -3.25
CA GLU A 257 -8.75 -0.63 -3.87
C GLU A 257 -8.20 -1.94 -4.45
N VAL A 258 -8.67 -3.07 -3.92
CA VAL A 258 -8.36 -4.39 -4.45
C VAL A 258 -9.51 -4.85 -5.34
N ARG A 259 -9.22 -4.89 -6.64
CA ARG A 259 -10.19 -5.24 -7.67
C ARG A 259 -10.48 -6.73 -7.70
N PRO A 260 -11.65 -7.14 -8.21
CA PRO A 260 -11.95 -8.54 -8.40
C PRO A 260 -11.07 -9.17 -9.48
N TRP A 261 -10.55 -10.37 -9.21
CA TRP A 261 -9.96 -11.23 -10.24
C TRP A 261 -11.05 -11.76 -11.17
N THR A 262 -10.75 -11.82 -12.45
CA THR A 262 -11.68 -12.36 -13.45
C THR A 262 -10.89 -13.06 -14.56
N LYS A 263 -11.49 -14.10 -15.13
CA LYS A 263 -10.88 -14.92 -16.19
C LYS A 263 -10.63 -14.18 -17.52
N GLY A 264 -11.14 -12.97 -17.68
CA GLY A 264 -10.99 -12.16 -18.90
C GLY A 264 -11.07 -10.68 -18.56
N ASP A 265 -10.26 -9.89 -19.24
CA ASP A 265 -10.07 -8.46 -18.95
C ASP A 265 -11.36 -7.65 -18.97
N TYR A 266 -12.29 -7.99 -19.86
CA TYR A 266 -13.58 -7.31 -19.99
C TYR A 266 -14.59 -7.61 -18.88
N SER A 267 -14.40 -8.71 -18.12
CA SER A 267 -15.34 -9.10 -17.06
C SER A 267 -15.03 -8.46 -15.71
N LYS A 268 -13.97 -7.64 -15.62
CA LYS A 268 -13.62 -6.84 -14.42
C LYS A 268 -14.61 -5.68 -14.20
N ILE A 269 -15.31 -5.24 -15.24
CA ILE A 269 -16.20 -4.07 -15.20
C ILE A 269 -17.48 -4.42 -14.43
N GLY A 270 -17.85 -3.57 -13.45
CA GLY A 270 -19.11 -3.69 -12.69
C GLY A 270 -19.09 -4.66 -11.50
N ARG A 271 -17.95 -5.35 -11.21
CA ARG A 271 -17.81 -6.15 -9.99
C ARG A 271 -17.31 -5.31 -8.83
N ARG A 272 -17.71 -5.71 -7.62
CA ARG A 272 -17.37 -4.97 -6.40
C ARG A 272 -15.90 -5.17 -6.01
N SER A 273 -15.23 -4.06 -5.74
CA SER A 273 -13.89 -4.06 -5.13
C SER A 273 -13.98 -4.16 -3.60
N LYS A 274 -12.91 -4.66 -2.97
CA LYS A 274 -12.66 -4.47 -1.55
C LYS A 274 -11.73 -3.26 -1.36
N TYR A 275 -11.89 -2.55 -0.23
CA TYR A 275 -10.99 -1.47 0.15
C TYR A 275 -10.22 -1.90 1.39
N PHE A 276 -8.93 -1.67 1.36
CA PHE A 276 -8.03 -1.95 2.48
C PHE A 276 -7.41 -0.64 2.95
N ALA A 277 -7.37 -0.44 4.26
CA ALA A 277 -6.57 0.64 4.81
C ALA A 277 -5.09 0.36 4.51
N ALA A 278 -4.33 1.41 4.28
CA ALA A 278 -2.89 1.30 4.00
C ALA A 278 -2.10 0.67 5.15
N ASP A 279 -2.69 0.67 6.35
CA ASP A 279 -2.06 0.17 7.58
C ASP A 279 -3.12 -0.37 8.55
N ALA A 280 -2.90 -1.57 9.10
CA ALA A 280 -3.82 -2.19 10.04
C ALA A 280 -3.89 -1.46 11.39
N GLY A 281 -2.77 -0.84 11.81
CA GLY A 281 -2.73 -0.03 13.03
C GLY A 281 -3.51 1.27 12.88
N LEU A 282 -3.59 1.85 11.69
CA LEU A 282 -4.47 2.99 11.42
C LEU A 282 -5.94 2.62 11.72
N VAL A 283 -6.40 1.44 11.28
CA VAL A 283 -7.76 0.94 11.54
C VAL A 283 -8.01 0.84 13.04
N SER A 284 -7.17 0.10 13.75
CA SER A 284 -7.38 -0.18 15.17
C SER A 284 -7.34 1.09 16.03
N ASN A 285 -6.37 1.98 15.78
CA ASN A 285 -6.16 3.17 16.59
C ASN A 285 -7.24 4.25 16.35
N ILE A 286 -7.69 4.47 15.11
CA ILE A 286 -8.77 5.42 14.80
C ILE A 286 -10.11 4.93 15.34
N LEU A 287 -10.41 3.63 15.20
CA LEU A 287 -11.66 3.04 15.70
C LEU A 287 -11.64 2.76 17.22
N GLY A 288 -10.49 3.01 17.87
CA GLY A 288 -10.36 2.82 19.32
C GLY A 288 -10.35 1.35 19.73
N TRP A 289 -10.00 0.42 18.83
CA TRP A 289 -9.92 -1.01 19.15
C TRP A 289 -8.61 -1.32 19.87
N THR A 290 -8.72 -1.90 21.07
CA THR A 290 -7.58 -2.43 21.80
C THR A 290 -7.22 -3.84 21.32
N GLU A 291 -6.00 -4.30 21.58
CA GLU A 291 -5.56 -5.65 21.25
C GLU A 291 -6.51 -6.71 21.83
N ASP A 292 -6.93 -6.55 23.09
CA ASP A 292 -7.90 -7.45 23.71
C ASP A 292 -9.27 -7.42 23.03
N SER A 293 -9.76 -6.22 22.66
CA SER A 293 -11.05 -6.10 21.97
C SER A 293 -11.04 -6.69 20.55
N ILE A 294 -9.88 -6.72 19.91
CA ILE A 294 -9.66 -7.38 18.61
C ILE A 294 -9.59 -8.90 18.82
N TYR A 295 -8.83 -9.35 19.82
CA TYR A 295 -8.62 -10.77 20.10
C TYR A 295 -9.93 -11.49 20.47
N MET A 296 -10.78 -10.84 21.26
CA MET A 296 -12.05 -11.40 21.76
C MET A 296 -13.22 -11.27 20.77
N ASN A 297 -13.05 -10.57 19.66
CA ASN A 297 -14.09 -10.37 18.65
C ASN A 297 -13.62 -10.87 17.28
N ASP A 298 -14.19 -11.96 16.81
CA ASP A 298 -13.77 -12.64 15.59
C ASP A 298 -13.93 -11.76 14.34
N ASP A 299 -14.94 -10.89 14.24
CA ASP A 299 -15.09 -9.96 13.11
C ASP A 299 -13.98 -8.91 13.09
N ARG A 300 -13.64 -8.31 14.24
CA ARG A 300 -12.51 -7.37 14.34
C ARG A 300 -11.18 -8.06 14.07
N GLY A 301 -11.00 -9.26 14.66
CA GLY A 301 -9.81 -10.09 14.44
C GLY A 301 -9.62 -10.42 12.96
N GLY A 302 -10.66 -10.89 12.29
CA GLY A 302 -10.64 -11.17 10.86
C GLY A 302 -10.28 -9.93 10.02
N LYS A 303 -10.93 -8.78 10.29
CA LYS A 303 -10.64 -7.53 9.56
C LYS A 303 -9.21 -7.06 9.72
N ILE A 304 -8.70 -7.04 10.93
CA ILE A 304 -7.33 -6.58 11.22
C ILE A 304 -6.32 -7.54 10.59
N MET A 305 -6.51 -8.85 10.70
CA MET A 305 -5.60 -9.84 10.14
C MET A 305 -5.60 -9.82 8.60
N GLU A 306 -6.76 -9.74 7.97
CA GLU A 306 -6.86 -9.63 6.52
C GLU A 306 -6.21 -8.33 6.00
N ASN A 307 -6.45 -7.19 6.70
CA ASN A 307 -5.79 -5.92 6.36
C ASN A 307 -4.28 -5.97 6.54
N TRP A 308 -3.80 -6.59 7.61
CA TRP A 308 -2.38 -6.73 7.88
C TRP A 308 -1.68 -7.65 6.86
N VAL A 309 -2.31 -8.77 6.49
CA VAL A 309 -1.80 -9.63 5.40
C VAL A 309 -1.76 -8.85 4.09
N TYR A 310 -2.82 -8.10 3.75
CA TYR A 310 -2.81 -7.23 2.58
C TYR A 310 -1.64 -6.25 2.58
N GLN A 311 -1.41 -5.54 3.69
CA GLN A 311 -0.31 -4.59 3.85
C GLN A 311 1.05 -5.23 3.54
N ASN A 312 1.29 -6.45 4.03
CA ASN A 312 2.53 -7.19 3.78
C ASN A 312 2.64 -7.68 2.33
N LEU A 313 1.61 -8.31 1.79
CA LEU A 313 1.59 -8.78 0.39
C LEU A 313 1.75 -7.62 -0.59
N ALA A 314 1.08 -6.50 -0.34
CA ALA A 314 1.18 -5.32 -1.19
C ALA A 314 2.57 -4.68 -1.15
N SER A 315 3.25 -4.68 0.00
CA SER A 315 4.64 -4.21 0.11
C SER A 315 5.60 -5.09 -0.69
N LEU A 316 5.35 -6.39 -0.75
CA LEU A 316 6.13 -7.34 -1.56
C LEU A 316 5.83 -7.18 -3.05
N ALA A 317 4.56 -7.11 -3.44
CA ALA A 317 4.15 -6.98 -4.83
C ALA A 317 4.59 -5.64 -5.46
N ASP A 318 4.62 -4.54 -4.69
CA ASP A 318 5.08 -3.23 -5.19
C ASP A 318 6.60 -3.20 -5.52
N ARG A 319 7.36 -4.25 -5.16
CA ARG A 319 8.79 -4.39 -5.51
C ARG A 319 9.01 -4.86 -6.95
N ASP A 320 8.07 -5.62 -7.48
CA ASP A 320 8.20 -6.19 -8.82
C ASP A 320 6.86 -6.07 -9.56
N PRO A 321 6.82 -5.31 -10.67
CA PRO A 321 5.59 -5.07 -11.43
C PRO A 321 5.02 -6.32 -12.11
N ILE A 322 5.69 -7.47 -12.00
CA ILE A 322 5.16 -8.74 -12.51
C ILE A 322 3.99 -9.29 -11.66
N TYR A 323 3.77 -8.77 -10.44
CA TYR A 323 2.71 -9.24 -9.55
C TYR A 323 1.53 -8.27 -9.51
N GLU A 324 0.31 -8.79 -9.69
CA GLU A 324 -0.94 -8.06 -9.46
C GLU A 324 -1.74 -8.73 -8.35
N ILE A 325 -2.18 -7.94 -7.35
CA ILE A 325 -3.05 -8.42 -6.27
C ILE A 325 -4.49 -8.08 -6.58
N SER A 326 -5.35 -9.08 -6.56
CA SER A 326 -6.79 -8.98 -6.70
C SER A 326 -7.50 -9.83 -5.64
N GLN A 327 -8.81 -9.78 -5.58
CA GLN A 327 -9.63 -10.67 -4.72
C GLN A 327 -10.61 -11.47 -5.59
N TYR A 328 -11.15 -12.56 -5.05
CA TYR A 328 -12.15 -13.34 -5.78
C TYR A 328 -13.44 -13.47 -4.96
N ARG A 329 -14.58 -13.20 -5.59
CA ARG A 329 -15.91 -13.54 -5.08
C ARG A 329 -16.88 -13.76 -6.22
N ASP A 330 -17.64 -14.84 -6.14
CA ASP A 330 -18.66 -15.17 -7.13
C ASP A 330 -20.09 -14.99 -6.58
N SER A 331 -21.08 -15.22 -7.46
CA SER A 331 -22.51 -15.16 -7.12
C SER A 331 -22.96 -16.19 -6.08
N ASN A 332 -22.20 -17.30 -5.93
CA ASN A 332 -22.45 -18.33 -4.93
C ASN A 332 -21.75 -18.06 -3.59
N LYS A 333 -21.25 -16.81 -3.42
CA LYS A 333 -20.53 -16.36 -2.21
C LYS A 333 -19.24 -17.15 -1.93
N ARG A 334 -18.63 -17.81 -2.96
CA ARG A 334 -17.29 -18.35 -2.81
C ARG A 334 -16.32 -17.19 -2.87
N GLU A 335 -15.48 -17.12 -1.89
CA GLU A 335 -14.54 -15.99 -1.69
C GLU A 335 -13.14 -16.52 -1.48
N ILE A 336 -12.13 -15.83 -2.05
CA ILE A 336 -10.71 -15.96 -1.74
C ILE A 336 -10.21 -14.55 -1.45
N ASP A 337 -9.57 -14.38 -0.31
CA ASP A 337 -9.18 -13.05 0.18
C ASP A 337 -8.25 -12.36 -0.80
N PHE A 338 -7.22 -13.06 -1.31
CA PHE A 338 -6.31 -12.53 -2.31
C PHE A 338 -5.98 -13.56 -3.39
N ILE A 339 -5.93 -13.08 -4.63
CA ILE A 339 -5.31 -13.75 -5.77
C ILE A 339 -4.12 -12.90 -6.18
N VAL A 340 -2.92 -13.45 -6.09
CA VAL A 340 -1.71 -12.85 -6.65
C VAL A 340 -1.48 -13.49 -8.00
N GLU A 341 -1.53 -12.68 -9.06
CA GLU A 341 -1.28 -13.09 -10.43
C GLU A 341 0.12 -12.63 -10.84
N ARG A 342 0.92 -13.56 -11.35
CA ARG A 342 2.20 -13.26 -11.95
C ARG A 342 2.03 -13.02 -13.45
N SER A 343 2.86 -12.20 -14.07
CA SER A 343 2.73 -11.77 -15.47
C SER A 343 2.69 -12.90 -16.50
N ASP A 344 3.15 -14.11 -16.16
CA ASP A 344 3.04 -15.32 -16.97
C ASP A 344 1.70 -16.07 -16.80
N GLY A 345 0.78 -15.53 -15.99
CA GLY A 345 -0.55 -16.09 -15.75
C GLY A 345 -0.60 -17.17 -14.66
N VAL A 346 0.50 -17.45 -13.96
CA VAL A 346 0.51 -18.34 -12.79
C VAL A 346 -0.16 -17.63 -11.61
N LEU A 347 -0.99 -18.37 -10.87
CA LEU A 347 -1.84 -17.81 -9.80
C LEU A 347 -1.48 -18.39 -8.42
N LEU A 348 -1.43 -17.51 -7.44
CA LEU A 348 -1.36 -17.82 -6.01
C LEU A 348 -2.66 -17.36 -5.34
N GLY A 349 -3.43 -18.29 -4.78
CA GLY A 349 -4.60 -17.97 -3.96
C GLY A 349 -4.23 -17.96 -2.48
N VAL A 350 -4.65 -16.90 -1.77
CA VAL A 350 -4.36 -16.69 -0.36
C VAL A 350 -5.65 -16.49 0.42
N GLU A 351 -5.88 -17.33 1.42
CA GLU A 351 -6.91 -17.19 2.46
C GLU A 351 -6.25 -16.83 3.78
N VAL A 352 -6.92 -16.05 4.60
CA VAL A 352 -6.41 -15.59 5.90
C VAL A 352 -7.26 -16.13 7.04
N LYS A 353 -6.62 -16.80 7.99
CA LYS A 353 -7.28 -17.32 9.20
C LYS A 353 -6.57 -16.82 10.45
N ALA A 354 -7.29 -16.10 11.30
CA ALA A 354 -6.76 -15.60 12.56
C ALA A 354 -6.48 -16.70 13.60
N GLY A 355 -7.09 -17.87 13.44
CA GLY A 355 -6.92 -19.02 14.34
C GLY A 355 -5.74 -19.90 14.01
N SER A 356 -5.37 -20.81 14.93
CA SER A 356 -4.29 -21.79 14.76
C SER A 356 -4.77 -23.17 14.31
N ALA A 357 -6.07 -23.48 14.49
CA ALA A 357 -6.66 -24.74 14.05
C ALA A 357 -7.20 -24.63 12.61
N LEU A 358 -6.81 -25.55 11.75
CA LEU A 358 -7.23 -25.60 10.35
C LEU A 358 -7.77 -26.98 9.99
N GLY A 359 -8.73 -27.00 9.07
CA GLY A 359 -9.31 -28.21 8.50
C GLY A 359 -9.37 -28.19 6.98
N ALA A 360 -9.79 -29.29 6.38
CA ALA A 360 -9.95 -29.41 4.92
C ALA A 360 -10.94 -28.38 4.34
N GLU A 361 -11.90 -27.93 5.15
CA GLU A 361 -12.93 -26.96 4.77
C GLU A 361 -12.35 -25.56 4.50
N ASP A 362 -11.24 -25.20 5.16
CA ASP A 362 -10.59 -23.91 4.96
C ASP A 362 -9.99 -23.77 3.55
N PHE A 363 -9.77 -24.91 2.86
CA PHE A 363 -9.24 -24.96 1.50
C PHE A 363 -10.32 -25.14 0.42
N LYS A 364 -11.60 -25.23 0.77
CA LYS A 364 -12.65 -25.59 -0.20
C LYS A 364 -12.78 -24.59 -1.36
N HIS A 365 -12.69 -23.29 -1.08
CA HIS A 365 -12.80 -22.27 -2.11
C HIS A 365 -11.55 -22.21 -2.99
N LEU A 366 -10.35 -22.37 -2.40
CA LEU A 366 -9.09 -22.48 -3.13
C LEU A 366 -9.09 -23.69 -4.07
N LYS A 367 -9.50 -24.87 -3.58
CA LYS A 367 -9.59 -26.11 -4.37
C LYS A 367 -10.62 -25.98 -5.49
N TRP A 368 -11.78 -25.38 -5.17
CA TRP A 368 -12.81 -25.13 -6.19
C TRP A 368 -12.29 -24.18 -7.28
N PHE A 369 -11.61 -23.13 -6.90
CA PHE A 369 -11.04 -22.13 -7.82
C PHE A 369 -9.99 -22.78 -8.72
N ALA A 370 -9.05 -23.52 -8.15
CA ALA A 370 -8.02 -24.25 -8.89
C ALA A 370 -8.63 -25.19 -9.95
N LYS A 371 -9.67 -25.94 -9.59
CA LYS A 371 -10.33 -26.89 -10.49
C LYS A 371 -11.12 -26.23 -11.62
N ASN A 372 -11.77 -25.08 -11.35
CA ASN A 372 -12.80 -24.53 -12.25
C ASN A 372 -12.33 -23.27 -13.00
N LEU A 373 -11.39 -22.50 -12.45
CA LEU A 373 -11.02 -21.20 -12.98
C LEU A 373 -9.55 -21.07 -13.36
N ALA A 374 -8.63 -21.63 -12.57
CA ALA A 374 -7.21 -21.63 -12.92
C ALA A 374 -6.97 -22.48 -14.17
N LYS A 375 -6.36 -21.90 -15.21
CA LYS A 375 -6.06 -22.58 -16.47
C LYS A 375 -4.68 -23.22 -16.49
N GLY A 376 -3.87 -22.99 -15.48
CA GLY A 376 -2.48 -23.41 -15.39
C GLY A 376 -2.08 -23.76 -13.96
N GLU A 377 -0.83 -23.50 -13.65
CA GLU A 377 -0.31 -23.76 -12.32
C GLU A 377 -0.98 -22.84 -11.29
N PHE A 378 -1.43 -23.44 -10.19
CA PHE A 378 -2.08 -22.76 -9.08
C PHE A 378 -1.50 -23.26 -7.76
N THR A 379 -1.15 -22.33 -6.90
CA THR A 379 -0.80 -22.61 -5.51
C THR A 379 -1.84 -21.98 -4.60
N GLY A 380 -2.42 -22.74 -3.70
CA GLY A 380 -3.39 -22.27 -2.71
C GLY A 380 -2.80 -22.30 -1.31
N ILE A 381 -2.76 -21.17 -0.64
CA ILE A 381 -2.27 -21.10 0.75
C ILE A 381 -3.33 -20.56 1.70
N VAL A 382 -3.34 -21.09 2.91
CA VAL A 382 -4.06 -20.51 4.05
C VAL A 382 -3.01 -19.99 5.01
N LEU A 383 -2.95 -18.65 5.16
CA LEU A 383 -2.13 -17.98 6.15
C LEU A 383 -2.81 -18.05 7.51
N TYR A 384 -2.15 -18.58 8.54
CA TYR A 384 -2.76 -18.85 9.83
C TYR A 384 -1.80 -18.60 11.02
N SER A 385 -2.34 -18.52 12.23
CA SER A 385 -1.56 -18.28 13.45
C SER A 385 -0.95 -19.56 14.04
N GLY A 386 -0.67 -20.58 13.23
CA GLY A 386 0.04 -21.76 13.66
C GLY A 386 1.54 -21.65 13.47
N GLU A 387 2.26 -22.70 13.89
CA GLU A 387 3.73 -22.71 13.92
C GLU A 387 4.36 -23.43 12.73
N HIS A 388 3.62 -24.33 12.07
CA HIS A 388 4.17 -25.21 11.06
C HIS A 388 3.56 -25.03 9.67
N THR A 389 4.37 -25.18 8.65
CA THR A 389 3.84 -25.34 7.29
C THR A 389 3.29 -26.76 7.12
N LEU A 390 2.00 -26.87 6.79
CA LEU A 390 1.30 -28.15 6.61
C LEU A 390 0.78 -28.29 5.19
N ARG A 391 0.86 -29.51 4.63
CA ARG A 391 0.37 -29.80 3.29
C ARG A 391 -1.06 -30.37 3.34
N PHE A 392 -2.00 -29.76 2.62
CA PHE A 392 -3.42 -30.16 2.53
C PHE A 392 -3.80 -30.73 1.15
N GLY A 393 -2.82 -31.13 0.38
CA GLY A 393 -2.97 -31.69 -0.98
C GLY A 393 -1.88 -31.18 -1.91
N GLU A 394 -1.94 -31.57 -3.16
CA GLU A 394 -1.00 -31.10 -4.17
C GLU A 394 -1.26 -29.61 -4.47
N GLY A 395 -0.27 -28.76 -4.23
CA GLY A 395 -0.37 -27.32 -4.42
C GLY A 395 -1.15 -26.58 -3.32
N PHE A 396 -1.54 -27.23 -2.20
CA PHE A 396 -2.28 -26.58 -1.11
C PHE A 396 -1.55 -26.69 0.22
N TYR A 397 -1.31 -25.53 0.86
CA TYR A 397 -0.50 -25.43 2.08
C TYR A 397 -1.14 -24.51 3.12
N ALA A 398 -1.10 -24.92 4.38
CA ALA A 398 -1.24 -23.99 5.50
C ALA A 398 0.14 -23.42 5.80
N VAL A 399 0.26 -22.10 5.87
CA VAL A 399 1.54 -21.43 6.07
C VAL A 399 1.41 -20.46 7.25
N PRO A 400 2.34 -20.50 8.23
CA PRO A 400 2.32 -19.56 9.34
C PRO A 400 2.33 -18.11 8.87
N LEU A 401 1.53 -17.24 9.51
CA LEU A 401 1.57 -15.78 9.30
C LEU A 401 2.98 -15.20 9.48
N ALA A 402 3.77 -15.82 10.34
CA ALA A 402 5.16 -15.43 10.59
C ALA A 402 6.05 -15.52 9.35
N ALA A 403 5.68 -16.32 8.34
CA ALA A 403 6.39 -16.45 7.07
C ALA A 403 6.39 -15.15 6.23
N LEU A 404 5.43 -14.25 6.47
CA LEU A 404 5.45 -12.91 5.86
C LEU A 404 6.65 -12.06 6.30
N GLY A 405 7.36 -12.49 7.34
CA GLY A 405 8.51 -11.80 7.91
C GLY A 405 9.86 -12.39 7.51
N THR A 406 9.89 -13.37 6.61
CA THR A 406 11.12 -14.03 6.17
C THR A 406 11.74 -13.38 4.94
#